data_328d80d74ce655309c28c3754c2f17d5
#
_entry.id   328d80d74ce655309c28c3754c2f17d5
#
_cell.length_a   1.000
_cell.length_b   1.000
_cell.length_c   1.000
_cell.angle_alpha   90.00
_cell.angle_beta   90.00
_cell.angle_gamma   90.00
#
_symmetry.space_group_name_H-M   'P 1'
#
loop_
_entity.id
_entity.type
_entity.pdbx_description
1 polymer ?
#
loop_
_entity_poly.entity_id
_entity_poly.type
_entity_poly.pdbx_seq_one_letter_code
_entity_poly.pdbx_strand_id
1 'polypeptide(L)'
;KTKEHYRKKYKDYFKTQQDCVNLLTINNIVVDETGVPFSKPDLIVNIQGENNKIVIDKSTHFHNGNKLIISINGSNCKVCIGRENIILGTNRITIGGDKNHRVNNVKVTVGNKNRFSNFRFSTVNSNSTLTIGNNCMFSVRVDLHNTDNHPIYDLNNSSNIINKVSDMKIGNSVWICEDVTILKNVSIPDGCIVGKFAVVSDQNLTKCNCVIAGNPAKVVKENIMWKTYDPAYISNLREDR
;
A
#
# COMPACT_ATOMS: atom_id res chain seq x y z
N LYS A 1 -18.14 9.44 21.27
CA LYS A 1 -18.73 10.61 20.55
C LYS A 1 -19.61 10.07 19.45
N THR A 2 -20.87 10.54 19.37
CA THR A 2 -21.91 9.96 18.52
C THR A 2 -21.76 10.39 17.04
N LYS A 3 -22.33 9.62 16.12
CA LYS A 3 -22.48 9.90 14.68
C LYS A 3 -22.93 11.35 14.39
N GLU A 4 -23.77 11.88 15.25
CA GLU A 4 -24.34 13.22 15.20
C GLU A 4 -23.31 14.32 15.48
N HIS A 5 -22.37 14.09 16.42
CA HIS A 5 -21.27 15.00 16.73
C HIS A 5 -20.35 15.21 15.54
N TYR A 6 -19.98 14.14 14.82
CA TYR A 6 -19.14 14.22 13.63
C TYR A 6 -19.85 14.88 12.44
N ARG A 7 -21.15 14.53 12.21
CA ARG A 7 -21.96 15.20 11.20
C ARG A 7 -22.09 16.71 11.45
N LYS A 8 -22.27 17.12 12.69
CA LYS A 8 -22.39 18.54 13.05
C LYS A 8 -21.08 19.29 12.91
N LYS A 9 -19.96 18.68 13.31
CA LYS A 9 -18.61 19.26 13.24
C LYS A 9 -18.11 19.45 11.81
N TYR A 10 -18.52 18.59 10.89
CA TYR A 10 -17.99 18.54 9.52
C TYR A 10 -19.04 18.76 8.44
N LYS A 11 -20.23 19.25 8.81
CA LYS A 11 -21.38 19.45 7.93
C LYS A 11 -21.07 20.25 6.66
N ASP A 12 -20.22 21.25 6.76
CA ASP A 12 -19.90 22.13 5.65
C ASP A 12 -18.82 21.59 4.72
N TYR A 13 -18.00 20.68 5.19
CA TYR A 13 -16.97 20.00 4.42
C TYR A 13 -17.53 18.95 3.44
N PHE A 14 -18.66 18.34 3.78
CA PHE A 14 -19.25 17.23 3.03
C PHE A 14 -20.42 17.62 2.14
N LYS A 15 -20.67 18.92 1.96
CA LYS A 15 -21.84 19.42 1.19
C LYS A 15 -21.80 19.10 -0.30
N THR A 16 -20.67 18.71 -0.87
CA THR A 16 -20.48 18.61 -2.32
C THR A 16 -20.14 17.23 -2.85
N GLN A 17 -20.05 16.18 -2.02
CA GLN A 17 -19.72 14.83 -2.50
C GLN A 17 -20.64 13.76 -1.91
N GLN A 18 -21.46 13.17 -2.78
CA GLN A 18 -22.34 12.03 -2.47
C GLN A 18 -21.59 10.85 -1.86
N ASP A 19 -20.32 10.67 -2.23
CA ASP A 19 -19.44 9.57 -1.79
C ASP A 19 -18.96 9.73 -0.35
N CYS A 20 -18.94 10.95 0.19
CA CYS A 20 -18.59 11.22 1.57
C CYS A 20 -19.68 10.80 2.59
N VAL A 21 -20.90 10.58 2.14
CA VAL A 21 -22.03 10.19 3.02
C VAL A 21 -21.81 8.78 3.59
N ASN A 22 -21.16 7.90 2.86
CA ASN A 22 -20.82 6.55 3.32
C ASN A 22 -19.65 6.52 4.32
N LEU A 23 -18.82 7.57 4.38
CA LEU A 23 -17.67 7.69 5.29
C LEU A 23 -18.08 7.94 6.75
N LEU A 24 -19.29 8.42 6.98
CA LEU A 24 -19.79 8.79 8.32
C LEU A 24 -20.56 7.66 9.02
N THR A 25 -20.49 6.43 8.51
CA THR A 25 -21.10 5.30 9.19
C THR A 25 -20.20 4.85 10.33
N ILE A 26 -20.67 5.06 11.55
CA ILE A 26 -20.17 4.47 12.81
C ILE A 26 -18.63 4.60 13.00
N ASN A 27 -18.20 5.80 13.41
CA ASN A 27 -16.81 6.11 13.82
C ASN A 27 -15.72 5.93 12.74
N ASN A 28 -16.07 5.87 11.46
CA ASN A 28 -15.07 5.93 10.39
C ASN A 28 -14.62 7.38 10.18
N ILE A 29 -13.30 7.58 10.03
CA ILE A 29 -12.72 8.92 9.81
C ILE A 29 -11.69 8.91 8.67
N VAL A 30 -11.72 9.96 7.85
CA VAL A 30 -10.67 10.28 6.87
C VAL A 30 -10.19 11.69 7.18
N VAL A 31 -8.95 11.81 7.59
CA VAL A 31 -8.37 13.06 8.11
C VAL A 31 -6.95 13.26 7.60
N ASP A 32 -6.47 14.50 7.67
CA ASP A 32 -5.05 14.80 7.54
C ASP A 32 -4.28 14.48 8.84
N GLU A 33 -2.99 14.75 8.86
CA GLU A 33 -2.10 14.52 10.01
C GLU A 33 -2.47 15.37 11.24
N THR A 34 -3.20 16.47 11.04
CA THR A 34 -3.67 17.36 12.11
C THR A 34 -5.06 16.97 12.64
N GLY A 35 -5.70 15.96 12.02
CA GLY A 35 -7.03 15.49 12.38
C GLY A 35 -8.17 16.27 11.70
N VAL A 36 -7.86 17.12 10.73
CA VAL A 36 -8.85 17.81 9.89
C VAL A 36 -9.35 16.87 8.80
N PRO A 37 -10.65 16.86 8.46
CA PRO A 37 -11.16 16.04 7.36
C PRO A 37 -10.40 16.26 6.07
N PHE A 38 -9.93 15.14 5.48
CA PHE A 38 -9.15 15.15 4.25
C PHE A 38 -10.02 14.67 3.08
N SER A 39 -10.10 15.50 2.04
CA SER A 39 -10.79 15.16 0.79
C SER A 39 -10.05 15.77 -0.39
N LYS A 40 -9.87 14.98 -1.45
CA LYS A 40 -9.39 15.43 -2.76
C LYS A 40 -10.19 14.72 -3.84
N PRO A 41 -10.40 15.33 -5.03
CA PRO A 41 -11.16 14.72 -6.12
C PRO A 41 -10.61 13.36 -6.56
N ASP A 42 -9.30 13.18 -6.44
CA ASP A 42 -8.57 11.99 -6.88
C ASP A 42 -8.42 10.92 -5.77
N LEU A 43 -8.94 11.19 -4.56
CA LEU A 43 -9.03 10.22 -3.47
C LEU A 43 -10.42 9.60 -3.44
N ILE A 44 -10.51 8.31 -3.68
CA ILE A 44 -11.76 7.53 -3.59
C ILE A 44 -11.66 6.62 -2.38
N VAL A 45 -12.62 6.73 -1.46
CA VAL A 45 -12.66 5.92 -0.24
C VAL A 45 -14.00 5.21 -0.13
N ASN A 46 -13.95 3.88 -0.02
CA ASN A 46 -15.10 3.00 0.17
C ASN A 46 -14.93 2.22 1.47
N ILE A 47 -15.77 2.46 2.46
CA ILE A 47 -15.67 1.79 3.76
C ILE A 47 -17.00 1.10 4.10
N GLN A 48 -16.90 -0.21 4.40
CA GLN A 48 -17.97 -1.00 5.01
C GLN A 48 -17.44 -1.55 6.34
N GLY A 49 -18.12 -1.21 7.44
CA GLY A 49 -17.71 -1.58 8.81
C GLY A 49 -17.51 -0.36 9.69
N GLU A 50 -16.78 -0.53 10.80
CA GLU A 50 -16.76 0.43 11.89
C GLU A 50 -15.34 0.74 12.39
N ASN A 51 -15.18 1.90 13.03
CA ASN A 51 -13.94 2.31 13.70
C ASN A 51 -12.70 2.30 12.79
N ASN A 52 -12.87 2.54 11.49
CA ASN A 52 -11.75 2.61 10.57
C ASN A 52 -11.17 4.03 10.53
N LYS A 53 -9.85 4.12 10.41
CA LYS A 53 -9.14 5.39 10.38
C LYS A 53 -8.22 5.47 9.17
N ILE A 54 -8.42 6.48 8.33
CA ILE A 54 -7.52 6.83 7.23
C ILE A 54 -6.90 8.19 7.53
N VAL A 55 -5.58 8.26 7.55
CA VAL A 55 -4.80 9.49 7.77
C VAL A 55 -3.90 9.69 6.56
N ILE A 56 -4.02 10.82 5.89
CA ILE A 56 -3.20 11.16 4.73
C ILE A 56 -2.58 12.54 4.95
N ASP A 57 -1.25 12.61 4.91
CA ASP A 57 -0.55 13.88 5.03
C ASP A 57 -0.92 14.81 3.86
N LYS A 58 -1.23 16.07 4.18
CA LYS A 58 -1.72 17.07 3.20
C LYS A 58 -0.72 17.42 2.11
N SER A 59 0.57 17.15 2.32
CA SER A 59 1.62 17.33 1.30
C SER A 59 1.65 16.18 0.29
N THR A 60 0.83 15.13 0.45
CA THR A 60 0.68 14.08 -0.57
C THR A 60 0.13 14.69 -1.86
N HIS A 61 0.91 14.56 -2.93
CA HIS A 61 0.62 15.12 -4.23
C HIS A 61 -0.07 14.10 -5.14
N PHE A 62 -1.23 14.47 -5.68
CA PHE A 62 -1.93 13.71 -6.71
C PHE A 62 -1.67 14.40 -8.06
N HIS A 63 -1.03 13.73 -8.96
CA HIS A 63 -0.82 14.26 -10.31
C HIS A 63 -2.15 14.21 -11.08
N ASN A 64 -2.43 15.20 -11.93
CA ASN A 64 -3.72 15.38 -12.59
C ASN A 64 -4.32 14.09 -13.17
N GLY A 65 -5.54 13.76 -12.78
CA GLY A 65 -6.28 12.59 -13.24
C GLY A 65 -5.82 11.23 -12.66
N ASN A 66 -4.83 11.24 -11.78
CA ASN A 66 -4.33 10.02 -11.12
C ASN A 66 -5.04 9.81 -9.79
N LYS A 67 -5.28 8.54 -9.41
CA LYS A 67 -6.18 8.19 -8.31
C LYS A 67 -5.52 7.34 -7.25
N LEU A 68 -5.93 7.57 -6.00
CA LEU A 68 -5.76 6.61 -4.91
C LEU A 68 -7.13 6.11 -4.47
N ILE A 69 -7.34 4.82 -4.57
CA ILE A 69 -8.58 4.15 -4.17
C ILE A 69 -8.29 3.31 -2.93
N ILE A 70 -8.96 3.62 -1.83
CA ILE A 70 -8.86 2.87 -0.58
C ILE A 70 -10.23 2.23 -0.32
N SER A 71 -10.26 0.91 -0.33
CA SER A 71 -11.47 0.13 -0.04
C SER A 71 -11.25 -0.70 1.22
N ILE A 72 -12.13 -0.56 2.20
CA ILE A 72 -12.10 -1.30 3.46
C ILE A 72 -13.44 -1.99 3.65
N ASN A 73 -13.43 -3.31 3.72
CA ASN A 73 -14.54 -4.12 4.20
C ASN A 73 -14.11 -4.79 5.51
N GLY A 74 -14.31 -4.07 6.61
CA GLY A 74 -13.81 -4.51 7.92
C GLY A 74 -13.95 -3.46 8.99
N SER A 75 -13.42 -3.77 10.18
CA SER A 75 -13.48 -2.88 11.33
C SER A 75 -12.12 -2.73 12.01
N ASN A 76 -11.94 -1.62 12.71
CA ASN A 76 -10.69 -1.28 13.42
C ASN A 76 -9.45 -1.24 12.51
N CYS A 77 -9.64 -1.00 11.21
CA CYS A 77 -8.54 -0.91 10.25
C CYS A 77 -7.97 0.51 10.22
N LYS A 78 -6.66 0.58 9.93
CA LYS A 78 -5.95 1.86 9.88
C LYS A 78 -5.09 1.96 8.64
N VAL A 79 -5.24 3.04 7.86
CA VAL A 79 -4.37 3.39 6.74
C VAL A 79 -3.71 4.74 7.05
N CYS A 80 -2.38 4.77 7.07
CA CYS A 80 -1.61 6.00 7.28
C CYS A 80 -0.68 6.22 6.09
N ILE A 81 -0.76 7.39 5.47
CA ILE A 81 0.09 7.81 4.36
C ILE A 81 0.85 9.08 4.79
N GLY A 82 2.17 8.97 4.82
CA GLY A 82 3.06 10.04 5.25
C GLY A 82 3.21 11.17 4.23
N ARG A 83 4.14 12.05 4.51
CA ARG A 83 4.32 13.31 3.77
C ARG A 83 5.02 13.16 2.43
N GLU A 84 4.80 14.11 1.55
CA GLU A 84 5.51 14.30 0.28
C GLU A 84 5.44 13.05 -0.64
N ASN A 85 4.41 12.21 -0.49
CA ASN A 85 4.19 11.10 -1.41
C ASN A 85 3.61 11.61 -2.73
N ILE A 86 3.96 10.98 -3.85
CA ILE A 86 3.50 11.33 -5.19
C ILE A 86 2.67 10.18 -5.75
N ILE A 87 1.42 10.46 -6.05
CA ILE A 87 0.47 9.51 -6.63
C ILE A 87 0.38 9.76 -8.15
N LEU A 88 0.85 8.78 -8.91
CA LEU A 88 0.80 8.73 -10.37
C LEU A 88 -0.03 7.50 -10.77
N GLY A 89 -0.80 7.58 -11.84
CA GLY A 89 -1.67 6.47 -12.26
C GLY A 89 -2.79 6.15 -11.27
N THR A 90 -3.33 4.97 -11.34
CA THR A 90 -4.39 4.49 -10.43
C THR A 90 -3.81 3.50 -9.43
N ASN A 91 -3.75 3.90 -8.17
CA ASN A 91 -3.23 3.10 -7.07
C ASN A 91 -4.38 2.58 -6.19
N ARG A 92 -4.25 1.37 -5.65
CA ARG A 92 -5.32 0.72 -4.88
C ARG A 92 -4.79 0.10 -3.59
N ILE A 93 -5.52 0.33 -2.50
CA ILE A 93 -5.37 -0.37 -1.22
C ILE A 93 -6.72 -1.03 -0.94
N THR A 94 -6.76 -2.36 -0.95
CA THR A 94 -7.96 -3.15 -0.70
C THR A 94 -7.78 -3.98 0.56
N ILE A 95 -8.59 -3.73 1.56
CA ILE A 95 -8.58 -4.39 2.86
C ILE A 95 -9.93 -5.10 3.03
N GLY A 96 -9.88 -6.41 3.15
CA GLY A 96 -11.07 -7.26 3.09
C GLY A 96 -11.51 -7.56 1.65
N GLY A 97 -12.39 -8.53 1.50
CA GLY A 97 -12.94 -8.96 0.22
C GLY A 97 -14.39 -8.51 0.02
N ASP A 98 -15.23 -9.41 -0.40
CA ASP A 98 -16.67 -9.21 -0.52
C ASP A 98 -17.37 -9.22 0.88
N LYS A 99 -18.69 -9.19 0.88
CA LYS A 99 -19.48 -9.18 2.12
C LYS A 99 -19.21 -10.35 3.08
N ASN A 100 -18.65 -11.45 2.59
CA ASN A 100 -18.32 -12.64 3.36
C ASN A 100 -16.87 -12.63 3.90
N HIS A 101 -16.02 -11.75 3.39
CA HIS A 101 -14.59 -11.63 3.73
C HIS A 101 -14.29 -10.33 4.45
N ARG A 102 -15.00 -10.11 5.57
CA ARG A 102 -14.73 -8.95 6.44
C ARG A 102 -13.51 -9.21 7.32
N VAL A 103 -12.71 -8.20 7.48
CA VAL A 103 -11.46 -8.28 8.28
C VAL A 103 -11.47 -7.32 9.45
N ASN A 104 -10.59 -7.57 10.43
CA ASN A 104 -10.41 -6.69 11.57
C ASN A 104 -8.93 -6.40 11.80
N ASN A 105 -8.64 -5.23 12.37
CA ASN A 105 -7.31 -4.85 12.85
C ASN A 105 -6.22 -4.88 11.78
N VAL A 106 -6.53 -4.53 10.53
CA VAL A 106 -5.51 -4.39 9.47
C VAL A 106 -4.89 -3.00 9.53
N LYS A 107 -3.55 -2.96 9.46
CA LYS A 107 -2.80 -1.71 9.45
C LYS A 107 -1.97 -1.58 8.18
N VAL A 108 -2.15 -0.48 7.47
CA VAL A 108 -1.31 -0.08 6.33
C VAL A 108 -0.60 1.21 6.69
N THR A 109 0.74 1.20 6.63
CA THR A 109 1.56 2.38 6.87
C THR A 109 2.46 2.63 5.67
N VAL A 110 2.34 3.80 5.09
CA VAL A 110 3.19 4.30 4.01
C VAL A 110 4.02 5.45 4.57
N GLY A 111 5.32 5.34 4.47
CA GLY A 111 6.26 6.38 4.88
C GLY A 111 6.22 7.62 3.97
N ASN A 112 7.33 8.33 3.89
CA ASN A 112 7.43 9.63 3.25
C ASN A 112 8.14 9.55 1.90
N LYS A 113 7.89 10.53 1.01
CA LYS A 113 8.64 10.76 -0.24
C LYS A 113 8.63 9.56 -1.19
N ASN A 114 7.58 8.76 -1.17
CA ASN A 114 7.42 7.65 -2.09
C ASN A 114 6.74 8.09 -3.39
N ARG A 115 6.99 7.37 -4.48
CA ARG A 115 6.34 7.56 -5.78
C ARG A 115 5.62 6.28 -6.19
N PHE A 116 4.33 6.39 -6.49
CA PHE A 116 3.47 5.27 -6.86
C PHE A 116 2.88 5.51 -8.25
N SER A 117 3.25 4.69 -9.24
CA SER A 117 2.77 4.87 -10.62
C SER A 117 1.54 4.03 -10.97
N ASN A 118 1.39 2.86 -10.42
CA ASN A 118 0.20 2.01 -10.44
C ASN A 118 0.49 0.81 -9.55
N PHE A 119 0.18 0.93 -8.30
CA PHE A 119 0.37 -0.17 -7.36
C PHE A 119 -0.96 -0.65 -6.80
N ARG A 120 -1.01 -1.92 -6.47
CA ARG A 120 -2.12 -2.56 -5.78
C ARG A 120 -1.62 -3.30 -4.55
N PHE A 121 -2.29 -3.09 -3.44
CA PHE A 121 -2.18 -3.92 -2.24
C PHE A 121 -3.53 -4.58 -1.98
N SER A 122 -3.53 -5.87 -1.66
CA SER A 122 -4.73 -6.59 -1.25
C SER A 122 -4.45 -7.53 -0.08
N THR A 123 -5.38 -7.57 0.87
CA THR A 123 -5.41 -8.56 1.96
C THR A 123 -6.84 -8.88 2.36
N VAL A 124 -7.11 -10.14 2.66
CA VAL A 124 -8.34 -10.62 3.28
C VAL A 124 -8.09 -11.24 4.65
N ASN A 125 -6.97 -10.89 5.27
CA ASN A 125 -6.53 -11.47 6.54
C ASN A 125 -6.58 -10.43 7.65
N SER A 126 -7.29 -10.75 8.71
CA SER A 126 -7.32 -9.94 9.94
C SER A 126 -5.96 -9.94 10.64
N ASN A 127 -5.72 -8.92 11.46
CA ASN A 127 -4.51 -8.74 12.26
C ASN A 127 -3.21 -8.73 11.44
N SER A 128 -3.26 -8.25 10.19
CA SER A 128 -2.09 -8.16 9.30
C SER A 128 -1.65 -6.71 9.11
N THR A 129 -0.34 -6.54 8.85
CA THR A 129 0.26 -5.23 8.62
C THR A 129 0.96 -5.17 7.27
N LEU A 130 0.80 -4.05 6.56
CA LEU A 130 1.71 -3.63 5.49
C LEU A 130 2.47 -2.39 5.97
N THR A 131 3.79 -2.44 5.88
CA THR A 131 4.63 -1.26 6.08
C THR A 131 5.45 -0.98 4.81
N ILE A 132 5.35 0.23 4.28
CA ILE A 132 6.21 0.76 3.21
C ILE A 132 7.05 1.87 3.81
N GLY A 133 8.36 1.78 3.66
CA GLY A 133 9.32 2.76 4.17
C GLY A 133 9.29 4.09 3.41
N ASN A 134 10.40 4.79 3.42
CA ASN A 134 10.56 6.11 2.82
C ASN A 134 11.34 6.05 1.51
N ASN A 135 11.17 7.04 0.63
CA ASN A 135 11.93 7.22 -0.62
C ASN A 135 11.82 6.01 -1.57
N CYS A 136 10.73 5.27 -1.54
CA CYS A 136 10.52 4.14 -2.42
C CYS A 136 9.91 4.57 -3.76
N MET A 137 10.17 3.80 -4.80
CA MET A 137 9.58 3.97 -6.12
C MET A 137 8.88 2.70 -6.58
N PHE A 138 7.58 2.81 -6.83
CA PHE A 138 6.73 1.75 -7.36
C PHE A 138 6.37 2.09 -8.81
N SER A 139 6.83 1.27 -9.73
CA SER A 139 6.53 1.43 -11.14
C SER A 139 5.08 0.99 -11.46
N VAL A 140 4.78 0.75 -12.71
CA VAL A 140 3.42 0.35 -13.12
C VAL A 140 3.18 -1.14 -12.91
N ARG A 141 1.93 -1.51 -12.59
CA ARG A 141 1.48 -2.89 -12.39
C ARG A 141 2.26 -3.65 -11.30
N VAL A 142 2.52 -2.97 -10.18
CA VAL A 142 3.10 -3.61 -8.98
C VAL A 142 1.96 -4.16 -8.12
N ASP A 143 2.03 -5.44 -7.77
CA ASP A 143 1.04 -6.12 -6.94
C ASP A 143 1.67 -6.62 -5.62
N LEU A 144 1.17 -6.11 -4.51
CA LEU A 144 1.47 -6.58 -3.16
C LEU A 144 0.31 -7.46 -2.69
N HIS A 145 0.46 -8.78 -2.81
CA HIS A 145 -0.61 -9.74 -2.59
C HIS A 145 -0.44 -10.46 -1.24
N ASN A 146 -1.00 -9.88 -0.18
CA ASN A 146 -0.88 -10.43 1.17
C ASN A 146 -2.02 -11.40 1.51
N THR A 147 -2.32 -12.30 0.61
CA THR A 147 -3.34 -13.34 0.81
C THR A 147 -3.21 -14.44 -0.23
N ASP A 148 -3.67 -15.66 0.09
CA ASP A 148 -3.94 -16.70 -0.92
C ASP A 148 -5.46 -16.82 -1.19
N ASN A 149 -6.28 -15.98 -0.55
CA ASN A 149 -7.75 -16.00 -0.56
C ASN A 149 -8.38 -17.30 -0.02
N HIS A 150 -7.69 -18.43 -0.09
CA HIS A 150 -8.18 -19.73 0.34
C HIS A 150 -7.19 -20.37 1.34
N PRO A 151 -7.70 -21.03 2.41
CA PRO A 151 -6.85 -21.76 3.32
C PRO A 151 -6.34 -23.05 2.66
N ILE A 152 -5.07 -23.37 2.90
CA ILE A 152 -4.46 -24.65 2.52
C ILE A 152 -4.22 -25.42 3.80
N TYR A 153 -4.67 -26.66 3.83
CA TYR A 153 -4.55 -27.53 4.99
C TYR A 153 -3.49 -28.59 4.79
N ASP A 154 -2.86 -28.99 5.88
CA ASP A 154 -1.99 -30.17 5.90
C ASP A 154 -2.84 -31.43 5.64
N LEU A 155 -2.44 -32.23 4.68
CA LEU A 155 -3.17 -33.47 4.35
C LEU A 155 -3.19 -34.47 5.52
N ASN A 156 -2.16 -34.50 6.35
CA ASN A 156 -2.04 -35.37 7.50
C ASN A 156 -2.72 -34.79 8.76
N ASN A 157 -3.07 -33.50 8.74
CA ASN A 157 -3.73 -32.83 9.84
C ASN A 157 -4.64 -31.71 9.32
N SER A 158 -5.88 -32.03 9.02
CA SER A 158 -6.87 -31.13 8.44
C SER A 158 -7.25 -29.93 9.33
N SER A 159 -6.80 -29.89 10.58
CA SER A 159 -6.95 -28.70 11.44
C SER A 159 -5.78 -27.72 11.30
N ASN A 160 -4.71 -28.10 10.63
CA ASN A 160 -3.49 -27.29 10.49
C ASN A 160 -3.51 -26.53 9.15
N ILE A 161 -3.73 -25.19 9.22
CA ILE A 161 -3.59 -24.29 8.07
C ILE A 161 -2.09 -24.00 7.88
N ILE A 162 -1.56 -24.37 6.70
CA ILE A 162 -0.13 -24.26 6.39
C ILE A 162 0.23 -22.96 5.67
N ASN A 163 -0.72 -22.23 5.13
CA ASN A 163 -0.51 -20.95 4.41
C ASN A 163 -0.89 -19.71 5.22
N LYS A 164 -0.54 -19.71 6.50
CA LYS A 164 -0.79 -18.57 7.39
C LYS A 164 -0.18 -17.30 6.81
N VAL A 165 -0.87 -16.18 7.06
CA VAL A 165 -0.43 -14.85 6.64
C VAL A 165 0.12 -14.10 7.83
N SER A 166 1.17 -13.34 7.59
CA SER A 166 1.76 -12.41 8.54
C SER A 166 1.93 -11.02 7.91
N ASP A 167 2.81 -10.23 8.49
CA ASP A 167 3.08 -8.88 8.02
C ASP A 167 3.91 -8.86 6.73
N MET A 168 3.70 -7.83 5.91
CA MET A 168 4.55 -7.49 4.78
C MET A 168 5.32 -6.20 5.06
N LYS A 169 6.58 -6.15 4.62
CA LYS A 169 7.39 -4.96 4.78
C LYS A 169 8.17 -4.64 3.51
N ILE A 170 8.09 -3.40 3.08
CA ILE A 170 8.99 -2.81 2.10
C ILE A 170 9.87 -1.81 2.85
N GLY A 171 11.19 -1.98 2.79
CA GLY A 171 12.16 -1.13 3.46
C GLY A 171 12.22 0.29 2.87
N ASN A 172 13.25 1.04 3.25
CA ASN A 172 13.49 2.37 2.72
C ASN A 172 14.26 2.31 1.40
N SER A 173 14.07 3.31 0.53
CA SER A 173 14.80 3.44 -0.73
C SER A 173 14.71 2.16 -1.58
N VAL A 174 13.55 1.54 -1.65
CA VAL A 174 13.30 0.36 -2.48
C VAL A 174 12.70 0.79 -3.81
N TRP A 175 13.30 0.30 -4.90
CA TRP A 175 12.74 0.46 -6.23
C TRP A 175 12.09 -0.85 -6.70
N ILE A 176 10.79 -0.83 -6.87
CA ILE A 176 10.03 -1.95 -7.41
C ILE A 176 9.71 -1.62 -8.87
N CYS A 177 10.29 -2.40 -9.77
CA CYS A 177 10.11 -2.22 -11.20
C CYS A 177 8.70 -2.65 -11.66
N GLU A 178 8.47 -2.52 -12.96
CA GLU A 178 7.20 -2.82 -13.62
C GLU A 178 6.87 -4.32 -13.57
N ASP A 179 5.57 -4.66 -13.50
CA ASP A 179 5.04 -6.04 -13.51
C ASP A 179 5.59 -6.94 -12.39
N VAL A 180 5.88 -6.37 -11.23
CA VAL A 180 6.36 -7.13 -10.07
C VAL A 180 5.19 -7.59 -9.22
N THR A 181 5.25 -8.85 -8.79
CA THR A 181 4.37 -9.41 -7.76
C THR A 181 5.17 -9.74 -6.50
N ILE A 182 4.72 -9.22 -5.36
CA ILE A 182 5.27 -9.56 -4.04
C ILE A 182 4.20 -10.32 -3.27
N LEU A 183 4.52 -11.55 -2.91
CA LEU A 183 3.60 -12.45 -2.22
C LEU A 183 3.63 -12.21 -0.71
N LYS A 184 2.68 -12.81 -0.01
CA LYS A 184 2.50 -12.69 1.44
C LYS A 184 3.77 -13.01 2.23
N ASN A 185 3.87 -12.45 3.42
CA ASN A 185 4.94 -12.67 4.40
C ASN A 185 6.34 -12.21 3.95
N VAL A 186 6.44 -11.49 2.82
CA VAL A 186 7.72 -11.02 2.29
C VAL A 186 8.12 -9.70 2.95
N SER A 187 9.41 -9.61 3.29
CA SER A 187 10.06 -8.36 3.67
C SER A 187 11.18 -8.04 2.67
N ILE A 188 11.07 -6.90 2.00
CA ILE A 188 12.14 -6.39 1.11
C ILE A 188 13.05 -5.46 1.93
N PRO A 189 14.35 -5.74 2.03
CA PRO A 189 15.30 -4.90 2.76
C PRO A 189 15.52 -3.53 2.11
N ASP A 190 16.14 -2.63 2.87
CA ASP A 190 16.45 -1.26 2.43
C ASP A 190 17.37 -1.24 1.19
N GLY A 191 17.19 -0.25 0.33
CA GLY A 191 18.05 0.03 -0.82
C GLY A 191 17.96 -0.98 -1.96
N CYS A 192 17.04 -1.94 -1.91
CA CYS A 192 16.92 -2.97 -2.92
C CYS A 192 16.21 -2.49 -4.19
N ILE A 193 16.54 -3.14 -5.31
CA ILE A 193 15.79 -3.05 -6.57
C ILE A 193 15.12 -4.40 -6.78
N VAL A 194 13.82 -4.40 -7.04
CA VAL A 194 13.08 -5.58 -7.50
C VAL A 194 12.88 -5.47 -9.00
N GLY A 195 13.54 -6.35 -9.74
CA GLY A 195 13.60 -6.32 -11.20
C GLY A 195 12.25 -6.59 -11.86
N LYS A 196 12.07 -6.09 -13.08
CA LYS A 196 10.84 -6.26 -13.85
C LYS A 196 10.46 -7.74 -14.01
N PHE A 197 9.14 -8.04 -13.91
CA PHE A 197 8.54 -9.39 -13.95
C PHE A 197 8.97 -10.33 -12.81
N ALA A 198 9.56 -9.80 -11.74
CA ALA A 198 9.90 -10.64 -10.60
C ALA A 198 8.65 -11.07 -9.82
N VAL A 199 8.67 -12.32 -9.35
CA VAL A 199 7.73 -12.84 -8.35
C VAL A 199 8.49 -13.12 -7.07
N VAL A 200 8.32 -12.25 -6.07
CA VAL A 200 9.02 -12.35 -4.80
C VAL A 200 8.18 -13.15 -3.82
N SER A 201 8.67 -14.33 -3.46
CA SER A 201 8.05 -15.26 -2.51
C SER A 201 8.98 -15.65 -1.36
N ASP A 202 10.27 -15.26 -1.43
CA ASP A 202 11.25 -15.58 -0.40
C ASP A 202 11.04 -14.69 0.82
N GLN A 203 10.72 -15.32 1.94
CA GLN A 203 10.47 -14.66 3.23
C GLN A 203 11.76 -14.38 4.01
N ASN A 204 12.91 -14.86 3.53
CA ASN A 204 14.20 -14.79 4.22
C ASN A 204 15.18 -13.78 3.57
N LEU A 205 14.67 -12.81 2.84
CA LEU A 205 15.50 -11.77 2.26
C LEU A 205 16.07 -10.86 3.37
N THR A 206 17.38 -10.87 3.55
CA THR A 206 18.05 -10.08 4.60
C THR A 206 19.07 -9.08 4.06
N LYS A 207 19.50 -9.24 2.79
CA LYS A 207 20.52 -8.39 2.19
C LYS A 207 19.95 -7.06 1.70
N CYS A 208 20.46 -5.97 2.24
CA CYS A 208 20.19 -4.62 1.76
C CYS A 208 21.00 -4.33 0.49
N ASN A 209 20.63 -3.25 -0.24
CA ASN A 209 21.38 -2.74 -1.38
C ASN A 209 21.68 -3.81 -2.44
N CYS A 210 20.68 -4.56 -2.82
CA CYS A 210 20.83 -5.63 -3.81
C CYS A 210 19.75 -5.58 -4.90
N VAL A 211 19.99 -6.27 -5.99
CA VAL A 211 18.98 -6.53 -7.03
C VAL A 211 18.39 -7.91 -6.78
N ILE A 212 17.07 -7.94 -6.69
CA ILE A 212 16.24 -9.15 -6.53
C ILE A 212 15.48 -9.32 -7.85
N ALA A 213 15.61 -10.46 -8.54
CA ALA A 213 14.98 -10.66 -9.83
C ALA A 213 14.66 -12.13 -10.10
N GLY A 214 13.75 -12.36 -11.06
CA GLY A 214 13.34 -13.69 -11.51
C GLY A 214 12.01 -14.19 -10.93
N ASN A 215 11.62 -15.40 -11.29
CA ASN A 215 10.45 -16.10 -10.78
C ASN A 215 10.80 -17.60 -10.53
N PRO A 216 10.93 -18.04 -9.27
CA PRO A 216 10.93 -17.21 -8.05
C PRO A 216 12.14 -16.27 -7.98
N ALA A 217 11.91 -15.08 -7.43
CA ALA A 217 12.94 -14.04 -7.37
C ALA A 217 14.05 -14.38 -6.37
N LYS A 218 15.30 -14.10 -6.76
CA LYS A 218 16.51 -14.31 -5.97
C LYS A 218 17.39 -13.07 -6.01
N VAL A 219 18.30 -12.93 -5.05
CA VAL A 219 19.35 -11.91 -5.11
C VAL A 219 20.29 -12.25 -6.27
N VAL A 220 20.39 -11.36 -7.24
CA VAL A 220 21.22 -11.54 -8.46
C VAL A 220 22.43 -10.60 -8.51
N LYS A 221 22.40 -9.51 -7.75
CA LYS A 221 23.51 -8.57 -7.62
C LYS A 221 23.48 -7.90 -6.25
N GLU A 222 24.63 -7.72 -5.66
CA GLU A 222 24.81 -7.08 -4.36
C GLU A 222 25.59 -5.78 -4.48
N ASN A 223 25.64 -4.99 -3.40
CA ASN A 223 26.40 -3.75 -3.29
C ASN A 223 26.03 -2.73 -4.37
N ILE A 224 24.71 -2.52 -4.59
CA ILE A 224 24.19 -1.51 -5.52
C ILE A 224 23.66 -0.30 -4.75
N MET A 225 23.57 0.80 -5.45
CA MET A 225 22.81 1.99 -5.08
C MET A 225 22.03 2.47 -6.30
N TRP A 226 20.84 2.99 -6.09
CA TRP A 226 20.04 3.60 -7.14
C TRP A 226 19.57 5.00 -6.72
N LYS A 227 19.23 5.83 -7.68
CA LYS A 227 18.68 7.17 -7.49
C LYS A 227 17.46 7.35 -8.37
N THR A 228 16.45 8.06 -7.89
CA THR A 228 15.23 8.38 -8.66
C THR A 228 15.56 9.23 -9.89
N TYR A 229 16.56 10.11 -9.79
CA TYR A 229 17.03 10.98 -10.85
C TYR A 229 18.51 11.27 -10.65
N ASP A 230 19.29 11.14 -11.73
CA ASP A 230 20.69 11.54 -11.77
C ASP A 230 20.97 12.30 -13.09
N PRO A 231 21.29 13.60 -13.04
CA PRO A 231 21.57 14.39 -14.24
C PRO A 231 22.76 13.83 -15.07
N ALA A 232 23.78 13.30 -14.41
CA ALA A 232 24.92 12.70 -15.07
C ALA A 232 24.56 11.47 -15.90
N TYR A 233 23.60 10.64 -15.44
CA TYR A 233 23.11 9.51 -16.21
C TYR A 233 22.44 9.94 -17.51
N ILE A 234 21.68 11.04 -17.49
CA ILE A 234 21.00 11.58 -18.67
C ILE A 234 21.98 12.16 -19.70
N SER A 235 23.05 12.83 -19.24
CA SER A 235 24.10 13.36 -20.14
C SER A 235 24.89 12.25 -20.80
N ASN A 236 25.33 11.24 -20.07
CA ASN A 236 26.09 10.11 -20.59
C ASN A 236 25.33 9.31 -21.65
N LEU A 237 24.00 9.16 -21.53
CA LEU A 237 23.18 8.51 -22.55
C LEU A 237 23.15 9.25 -23.91
N ARG A 238 23.54 10.54 -23.96
CA ARG A 238 23.57 11.36 -25.19
C ARG A 238 24.93 11.36 -25.88
N GLU A 239 25.99 11.02 -25.16
CA GLU A 239 27.35 11.01 -25.68
C GLU A 239 27.69 9.71 -26.43
N ASP A 240 26.94 8.62 -26.20
CA ASP A 240 27.11 7.31 -26.84
C ASP A 240 26.31 7.15 -28.16
N ARG A 241 25.96 8.28 -28.85
CA ARG A 241 25.25 8.25 -30.15
C ARG A 241 26.02 8.93 -31.25
#